data_95048509d9f56038a9080e0abcdf0100
#
_entry.id   95048509d9f56038a9080e0abcdf0100
#
_cell.length_a   1.000
_cell.length_b   1.000
_cell.length_c   1.000
_cell.angle_alpha   90.00
_cell.angle_beta   90.00
_cell.angle_gamma   90.00
#
_symmetry.space_group_name_H-M   'P 1'
#
loop_
_entity.id
_entity.type
_entity.pdbx_description
1 polymer ?
#
loop_
_entity_poly.entity_id
_entity_poly.type
_entity_poly.pdbx_seq_one_letter_code
_entity_poly.pdbx_strand_id
1 'polypeptide(L)'
;LAFCLLAALFYFPPFQNWAVRQAAAYASEKMGMQVTVGYVRLAFPLDLRLEHVQALQPNDSLPQVRDTVLMARSVVADVALWPLFEKQVDVSELALHDVTLNTMHFIRQARVQGHFERLVVRARGIDLARQNLVVNAALLKGARVDVALNDTAKEDTTKSQNFWKIKVHNLRILQSDVLVHMPSDSMRVGVQLDEVTARGGDFDLDKARYAVQHFDWRGGQLSYLRPYAPSVK
;
A
#
# COMPACT_ATOMS: atom_id res chain seq x y z
N LEU A 1 13.19 38.06 2.38
CA LEU A 1 14.02 37.67 3.52
C LEU A 1 13.33 36.57 4.33
N ALA A 2 12.07 36.73 4.76
CA ALA A 2 11.29 35.74 5.49
C ALA A 2 11.16 34.41 4.72
N PHE A 3 10.92 34.46 3.41
CA PHE A 3 10.86 33.29 2.56
C PHE A 3 12.19 32.52 2.50
N CYS A 4 13.32 33.22 2.41
CA CYS A 4 14.64 32.57 2.42
C CYS A 4 14.96 31.95 3.77
N LEU A 5 14.53 32.54 4.87
CA LEU A 5 14.70 32.00 6.21
C LEU A 5 13.82 30.75 6.41
N LEU A 6 12.58 30.77 5.95
CA LEU A 6 11.69 29.61 5.95
C LEU A 6 12.26 28.47 5.10
N ALA A 7 12.70 28.77 3.89
CA ALA A 7 13.35 27.78 3.03
C ALA A 7 14.60 27.18 3.70
N ALA A 8 15.46 28.01 4.30
CA ALA A 8 16.63 27.55 5.03
C ALA A 8 16.26 26.65 6.23
N LEU A 9 15.17 26.96 6.93
CA LEU A 9 14.66 26.14 8.02
C LEU A 9 14.21 24.76 7.55
N PHE A 10 13.50 24.70 6.40
CA PHE A 10 13.06 23.43 5.82
C PHE A 10 14.24 22.55 5.36
N TYR A 11 15.35 23.15 4.92
CA TYR A 11 16.57 22.41 4.54
C TYR A 11 17.52 22.13 5.71
N PHE A 12 17.17 22.57 6.91
CA PHE A 12 17.98 22.32 8.10
C PHE A 12 17.76 20.88 8.62
N PRO A 13 18.78 19.99 8.60
CA PRO A 13 18.62 18.58 8.89
C PRO A 13 17.96 18.26 10.25
N PRO A 14 18.27 19.00 11.35
CA PRO A 14 17.59 18.77 12.62
C PRO A 14 16.09 19.00 12.57
N PHE A 15 15.64 20.02 11.82
CA PHE A 15 14.21 20.30 11.62
C PHE A 15 13.52 19.21 10.80
N GLN A 16 14.15 18.73 9.73
CA GLN A 16 13.63 17.63 8.93
C GLN A 16 13.45 16.37 9.78
N ASN A 17 14.47 16.00 10.56
CA ASN A 17 14.43 14.84 11.45
C ASN A 17 13.36 14.99 12.55
N TRP A 18 13.16 16.19 13.06
CA TRP A 18 12.08 16.46 14.01
C TRP A 18 10.70 16.31 13.36
N ALA A 19 10.47 16.95 12.21
CA ALA A 19 9.19 16.91 11.49
C ALA A 19 8.80 15.47 11.14
N VAL A 20 9.76 14.66 10.70
CA VAL A 20 9.51 13.25 10.36
C VAL A 20 9.22 12.41 11.59
N ARG A 21 9.91 12.65 12.70
CA ARG A 21 9.55 11.96 13.96
C ARG A 21 8.12 12.26 14.38
N GLN A 22 7.68 13.51 14.22
CA GLN A 22 6.29 13.88 14.51
C GLN A 22 5.32 13.20 13.54
N ALA A 23 5.62 13.18 12.24
CA ALA A 23 4.81 12.50 11.25
C ALA A 23 4.75 10.97 11.48
N ALA A 24 5.88 10.35 11.82
CA ALA A 24 5.94 8.93 12.15
C ALA A 24 5.16 8.61 13.43
N ALA A 25 5.25 9.46 14.46
CA ALA A 25 4.48 9.31 15.69
C ALA A 25 2.97 9.43 15.42
N TYR A 26 2.56 10.42 14.63
CA TYR A 26 1.17 10.58 14.21
C TYR A 26 0.65 9.38 13.40
N ALA A 27 1.44 8.92 12.43
CA ALA A 27 1.10 7.72 11.66
C ALA A 27 1.00 6.48 12.55
N SER A 28 1.92 6.33 13.51
CA SER A 28 1.91 5.22 14.47
C SER A 28 0.64 5.21 15.31
N GLU A 29 0.24 6.35 15.82
CA GLU A 29 -1.00 6.50 16.60
C GLU A 29 -2.26 6.17 15.79
N LYS A 30 -2.33 6.68 14.55
CA LYS A 30 -3.49 6.46 13.68
C LYS A 30 -3.61 5.03 13.16
N MET A 31 -2.48 4.38 12.89
CA MET A 31 -2.47 3.01 12.35
C MET A 31 -2.40 1.93 13.42
N GLY A 32 -2.17 2.27 14.69
CA GLY A 32 -1.93 1.31 15.76
C GLY A 32 -0.64 0.49 15.56
N MET A 33 0.30 1.00 14.75
CA MET A 33 1.57 0.36 14.42
C MET A 33 2.71 1.29 14.79
N GLN A 34 3.88 0.76 15.12
CA GLN A 34 5.07 1.57 15.28
C GLN A 34 5.72 1.82 13.93
N VAL A 35 5.69 3.06 13.46
CA VAL A 35 6.37 3.48 12.24
C VAL A 35 7.74 4.05 12.59
N THR A 36 8.78 3.57 11.91
CA THR A 36 10.16 4.04 12.03
C THR A 36 10.71 4.44 10.67
N VAL A 37 11.54 5.47 10.64
CA VAL A 37 12.18 5.99 9.43
C VAL A 37 13.67 6.19 9.74
N GLY A 38 14.55 5.61 8.92
CA GLY A 38 15.99 5.71 9.12
C GLY A 38 16.55 7.07 8.73
N TYR A 39 16.30 7.50 7.50
CA TYR A 39 16.80 8.77 6.98
C TYR A 39 15.70 9.53 6.25
N VAL A 40 15.83 10.84 6.29
CA VAL A 40 14.94 11.77 5.61
C VAL A 40 15.75 12.75 4.82
N ARG A 41 15.35 12.94 3.59
CA ARG A 41 15.90 13.96 2.70
C ARG A 41 14.76 14.72 2.07
N LEU A 42 14.86 16.03 2.11
CA LEU A 42 13.99 16.91 1.38
C LEU A 42 14.77 17.48 0.21
N ALA A 43 14.30 17.25 -1.01
CA ALA A 43 14.85 17.82 -2.23
C ALA A 43 13.94 18.95 -2.73
N PHE A 44 14.55 19.93 -3.44
CA PHE A 44 13.80 21.03 -4.06
C PHE A 44 13.04 20.50 -5.30
N PRO A 45 11.77 20.90 -5.58
CA PRO A 45 10.97 21.87 -4.84
C PRO A 45 10.29 21.34 -3.57
N LEU A 46 10.02 20.04 -3.40
CA LEU A 46 9.58 19.36 -2.17
C LEU A 46 9.39 17.85 -2.34
N ASP A 47 10.35 17.23 -2.97
CA ASP A 47 10.42 15.77 -2.93
C ASP A 47 10.84 15.33 -1.52
N LEU A 48 9.93 14.73 -0.79
CA LEU A 48 10.23 14.09 0.48
C LEU A 48 10.67 12.64 0.20
N ARG A 49 11.93 12.35 0.51
CA ARG A 49 12.48 11.00 0.45
C ARG A 49 12.71 10.46 1.86
N LEU A 50 12.05 9.35 2.15
CA LEU A 50 12.24 8.57 3.37
C LEU A 50 12.99 7.29 3.01
N GLU A 51 14.04 6.97 3.75
CA GLU A 51 14.81 5.74 3.55
C GLU A 51 14.68 4.83 4.78
N HIS A 52 14.65 3.51 4.56
CA HIS A 52 14.50 2.50 5.60
C HIS A 52 13.23 2.70 6.45
N VAL A 53 12.10 2.75 5.77
CA VAL A 53 10.79 2.85 6.43
C VAL A 53 10.34 1.49 6.88
N GLN A 54 9.93 1.37 8.14
CA GLN A 54 9.40 0.14 8.71
C GLN A 54 8.11 0.43 9.48
N ALA A 55 7.14 -0.45 9.36
CA ALA A 55 5.95 -0.49 10.19
C ALA A 55 5.93 -1.81 10.96
N LEU A 56 5.89 -1.72 12.28
CA LEU A 56 5.97 -2.83 13.20
C LEU A 56 4.65 -2.91 13.99
N GLN A 57 4.14 -4.12 14.14
CA GLN A 57 2.95 -4.41 14.94
C GLN A 57 3.34 -5.30 16.14
N PRO A 58 2.73 -5.12 17.33
CA PRO A 58 2.89 -6.09 18.41
C PRO A 58 2.44 -7.48 17.95
N ASN A 59 3.19 -8.51 18.33
CA ASN A 59 2.78 -9.89 18.07
C ASN A 59 1.64 -10.28 19.02
N ASP A 60 0.58 -10.88 18.48
CA ASP A 60 -0.62 -11.24 19.27
C ASP A 60 -0.32 -12.31 20.35
N SER A 61 0.64 -13.19 20.09
CA SER A 61 1.00 -14.28 21.01
C SER A 61 2.13 -13.90 21.97
N LEU A 62 3.00 -13.01 21.55
CA LEU A 62 4.18 -12.57 22.29
C LEU A 62 4.27 -11.03 22.27
N PRO A 63 3.59 -10.31 23.17
CA PRO A 63 3.50 -8.84 23.13
C PRO A 63 4.84 -8.12 23.20
N GLN A 64 5.89 -8.80 23.65
CA GLN A 64 7.26 -8.26 23.70
C GLN A 64 7.98 -8.33 22.34
N VAL A 65 7.46 -9.14 21.40
CA VAL A 65 7.98 -9.28 20.05
C VAL A 65 7.17 -8.39 19.12
N ARG A 66 7.82 -7.79 18.14
CA ARG A 66 7.17 -6.98 17.13
C ARG A 66 7.36 -7.62 15.77
N ASP A 67 6.26 -7.78 15.06
CA ASP A 67 6.26 -8.29 13.70
C ASP A 67 6.39 -7.14 12.70
N THR A 68 7.23 -7.32 11.69
CA THR A 68 7.36 -6.36 10.60
C THR A 68 6.21 -6.55 9.62
N VAL A 69 5.31 -5.59 9.59
CA VAL A 69 4.17 -5.56 8.65
C VAL A 69 4.59 -5.01 7.30
N LEU A 70 5.42 -3.97 7.30
CA LEU A 70 5.94 -3.35 6.09
C LEU A 70 7.38 -2.92 6.29
N MET A 71 8.20 -3.15 5.28
CA MET A 71 9.54 -2.62 5.17
C MET A 71 9.75 -2.09 3.76
N ALA A 72 10.14 -0.84 3.64
CA ALA A 72 10.45 -0.21 2.37
C ALA A 72 11.86 0.38 2.40
N ARG A 73 12.67 0.13 1.35
CA ARG A 73 13.99 0.74 1.24
C ARG A 73 13.86 2.25 1.08
N SER A 74 12.94 2.68 0.23
CA SER A 74 12.73 4.10 -0.04
C SER A 74 11.26 4.39 -0.34
N VAL A 75 10.78 5.46 0.25
CA VAL A 75 9.48 6.08 -0.04
C VAL A 75 9.76 7.50 -0.49
N VAL A 76 9.35 7.85 -1.70
CA VAL A 76 9.46 9.19 -2.27
C VAL A 76 8.07 9.75 -2.46
N ALA A 77 7.81 10.91 -1.89
CA ALA A 77 6.54 11.61 -2.04
C ALA A 77 6.79 13.01 -2.59
N ASP A 78 6.12 13.33 -3.69
CA ASP A 78 6.02 14.69 -4.19
C ASP A 78 4.85 15.38 -3.50
N VAL A 79 5.17 16.36 -2.65
CA VAL A 79 4.22 17.03 -1.78
C VAL A 79 4.02 18.47 -2.25
N ALA A 80 2.78 18.87 -2.49
CA ALA A 80 2.47 20.25 -2.83
C ALA A 80 2.66 21.18 -1.62
N LEU A 81 3.45 22.27 -1.80
CA LEU A 81 3.74 23.26 -0.74
C LEU A 81 2.53 24.07 -0.30
N TRP A 82 1.76 24.53 -1.28
CA TRP A 82 0.70 25.49 -1.04
C TRP A 82 -0.38 24.97 -0.08
N PRO A 83 -0.88 23.72 -0.23
CA PRO A 83 -1.85 23.16 0.68
C PRO A 83 -1.35 22.98 2.11
N LEU A 84 -0.03 22.85 2.33
CA LEU A 84 0.53 22.73 3.68
C LEU A 84 0.28 23.97 4.54
N PHE A 85 0.23 25.16 3.93
CA PHE A 85 -0.11 26.40 4.65
C PHE A 85 -1.58 26.42 5.09
N GLU A 86 -2.43 25.67 4.40
CA GLU A 86 -3.85 25.48 4.73
C GLU A 86 -4.10 24.23 5.60
N LYS A 87 -3.03 23.63 6.16
CA LYS A 87 -3.06 22.38 6.94
C LYS A 87 -3.61 21.18 6.14
N GLN A 88 -3.51 21.23 4.84
CA GLN A 88 -3.84 20.15 3.92
C GLN A 88 -2.56 19.52 3.40
N VAL A 89 -2.52 18.21 3.32
CA VAL A 89 -1.40 17.47 2.71
C VAL A 89 -1.88 16.97 1.35
N ASP A 90 -1.30 17.53 0.31
CA ASP A 90 -1.57 17.08 -1.06
C ASP A 90 -0.32 16.39 -1.61
N VAL A 91 -0.46 15.10 -1.91
CA VAL A 91 0.59 14.25 -2.47
C VAL A 91 0.22 13.93 -3.90
N SER A 92 0.99 14.46 -4.85
CA SER A 92 0.76 14.26 -6.28
C SER A 92 1.34 12.95 -6.79
N GLU A 93 2.49 12.54 -6.28
CA GLU A 93 3.13 11.27 -6.61
C GLU A 93 3.69 10.60 -5.34
N LEU A 94 3.47 9.30 -5.21
CA LEU A 94 4.05 8.44 -4.20
C LEU A 94 4.78 7.31 -4.90
N ALA A 95 6.09 7.19 -4.70
CA ALA A 95 6.89 6.09 -5.19
C ALA A 95 7.50 5.29 -4.04
N LEU A 96 7.25 3.98 -4.04
CA LEU A 96 7.83 3.04 -3.09
C LEU A 96 8.81 2.12 -3.83
N HIS A 97 9.95 1.86 -3.23
CA HIS A 97 10.98 1.00 -3.78
C HIS A 97 11.37 -0.10 -2.81
N ASP A 98 11.50 -1.31 -3.33
CA ASP A 98 11.87 -2.52 -2.60
C ASP A 98 11.07 -2.68 -1.31
N VAL A 99 9.81 -3.00 -1.48
CA VAL A 99 8.88 -3.13 -0.37
C VAL A 99 8.62 -4.59 -0.07
N THR A 100 8.77 -4.95 1.17
CA THR A 100 8.30 -6.22 1.72
C THR A 100 7.08 -5.95 2.59
N LEU A 101 6.02 -6.70 2.36
CA LEU A 101 4.75 -6.61 3.06
C LEU A 101 4.40 -7.95 3.69
N ASN A 102 3.92 -7.93 4.92
CA ASN A 102 3.33 -9.08 5.58
C ASN A 102 2.20 -8.59 6.49
N THR A 103 0.97 -8.77 6.04
CA THR A 103 -0.19 -8.25 6.78
C THR A 103 -0.49 -9.02 8.06
N MET A 104 0.12 -10.19 8.26
CA MET A 104 -0.13 -11.03 9.44
C MET A 104 -1.64 -11.16 9.72
N HIS A 105 -2.07 -10.71 10.90
CA HIS A 105 -3.48 -10.71 11.32
C HIS A 105 -4.18 -9.36 11.13
N PHE A 106 -3.49 -8.38 10.55
CA PHE A 106 -4.04 -7.04 10.33
C PHE A 106 -5.26 -7.06 9.38
N ILE A 107 -5.24 -7.96 8.39
CA ILE A 107 -6.40 -8.23 7.52
C ILE A 107 -6.97 -9.58 7.91
N ARG A 108 -8.16 -9.61 8.49
CA ARG A 108 -8.77 -10.85 8.97
C ARG A 108 -9.16 -11.81 7.85
N GLN A 109 -9.57 -11.28 6.69
CA GLN A 109 -10.05 -12.06 5.56
C GLN A 109 -8.93 -12.66 4.71
N ALA A 110 -7.72 -12.12 4.80
CA ALA A 110 -6.61 -12.62 4.03
C ALA A 110 -5.27 -12.29 4.69
N ARG A 111 -4.32 -13.21 4.64
CA ARG A 111 -2.93 -12.94 4.93
C ARG A 111 -2.22 -12.68 3.62
N VAL A 112 -1.67 -11.49 3.47
CA VAL A 112 -0.91 -11.08 2.30
C VAL A 112 0.57 -10.98 2.68
N GLN A 113 1.39 -11.76 1.99
CA GLN A 113 2.84 -11.68 2.09
C GLN A 113 3.41 -11.40 0.72
N GLY A 114 4.40 -10.55 0.63
CA GLY A 114 4.99 -10.29 -0.67
C GLY A 114 6.10 -9.28 -0.64
N HIS A 115 6.71 -9.17 -1.80
CA HIS A 115 7.73 -8.20 -2.11
C HIS A 115 7.42 -7.59 -3.47
N PHE A 116 7.68 -6.30 -3.63
CA PHE A 116 7.66 -5.65 -4.94
C PHE A 116 8.81 -4.67 -5.10
N GLU A 117 9.34 -4.62 -6.32
CA GLU A 117 10.49 -3.75 -6.64
C GLU A 117 10.08 -2.28 -6.64
N ARG A 118 8.92 -1.98 -7.22
CA ARG A 118 8.49 -0.60 -7.41
C ARG A 118 6.97 -0.48 -7.47
N LEU A 119 6.43 0.45 -6.70
CA LEU A 119 5.07 0.95 -6.82
C LEU A 119 5.12 2.47 -6.98
N VAL A 120 4.53 2.98 -8.06
CA VAL A 120 4.36 4.42 -8.28
C VAL A 120 2.88 4.72 -8.39
N VAL A 121 2.39 5.63 -7.58
CA VAL A 121 0.99 6.08 -7.59
C VAL A 121 0.98 7.58 -7.83
N ARG A 122 0.33 8.02 -8.89
CA ARG A 122 0.02 9.42 -9.17
C ARG A 122 -1.43 9.67 -8.86
N ALA A 123 -1.69 10.49 -7.87
CA ALA A 123 -3.03 10.80 -7.40
C ALA A 123 -3.37 12.28 -7.64
N ARG A 124 -4.65 12.58 -7.73
CA ARG A 124 -5.18 13.93 -7.79
C ARG A 124 -5.74 14.34 -6.44
N GLY A 125 -4.88 14.32 -5.41
CA GLY A 125 -5.28 14.56 -4.03
C GLY A 125 -5.89 13.34 -3.35
N ILE A 126 -5.70 13.26 -2.05
CA ILE A 126 -6.27 12.25 -1.17
C ILE A 126 -7.19 12.97 -0.20
N ASP A 127 -8.50 12.81 -0.36
CA ASP A 127 -9.47 13.34 0.59
C ASP A 127 -9.69 12.32 1.71
N LEU A 128 -8.89 12.46 2.77
CA LEU A 128 -8.97 11.59 3.95
C LEU A 128 -10.30 11.76 4.70
N ALA A 129 -10.88 12.96 4.67
CA ALA A 129 -12.11 13.25 5.40
C ALA A 129 -13.32 12.57 4.74
N ARG A 130 -13.35 12.56 3.41
CA ARG A 130 -14.41 11.90 2.62
C ARG A 130 -14.05 10.48 2.19
N GLN A 131 -12.88 9.99 2.57
CA GLN A 131 -12.35 8.67 2.19
C GLN A 131 -12.43 8.45 0.65
N ASN A 132 -12.02 9.45 -0.11
CA ASN A 132 -12.05 9.43 -1.56
C ASN A 132 -10.64 9.58 -2.12
N LEU A 133 -10.27 8.67 -3.03
CA LEU A 133 -8.97 8.65 -3.68
C LEU A 133 -9.15 8.55 -5.20
N VAL A 134 -8.58 9.51 -5.92
CA VAL A 134 -8.54 9.48 -7.38
C VAL A 134 -7.10 9.26 -7.84
N VAL A 135 -6.82 8.07 -8.33
CA VAL A 135 -5.54 7.67 -8.90
C VAL A 135 -5.54 7.90 -10.39
N ASN A 136 -4.71 8.81 -10.88
CA ASN A 136 -4.56 9.07 -12.31
C ASN A 136 -3.78 7.95 -12.99
N ALA A 137 -2.71 7.49 -12.36
CA ALA A 137 -1.91 6.37 -12.84
C ALA A 137 -1.29 5.62 -11.65
N ALA A 138 -1.26 4.31 -11.76
CA ALA A 138 -0.51 3.44 -10.87
C ALA A 138 0.34 2.47 -11.69
N LEU A 139 1.58 2.27 -11.27
CA LEU A 139 2.52 1.31 -11.83
C LEU A 139 3.03 0.41 -10.70
N LEU A 140 2.78 -0.89 -10.83
CA LEU A 140 3.37 -1.92 -9.97
C LEU A 140 4.35 -2.75 -10.81
N LYS A 141 5.57 -2.93 -10.33
CA LYS A 141 6.58 -3.72 -11.03
C LYS A 141 7.26 -4.70 -10.08
N GLY A 142 7.51 -5.91 -10.59
CA GLY A 142 8.29 -6.93 -9.91
C GLY A 142 7.66 -7.42 -8.61
N ALA A 143 6.33 -7.49 -8.58
CA ALA A 143 5.61 -7.99 -7.42
C ALA A 143 5.62 -9.52 -7.37
N ARG A 144 5.94 -10.07 -6.21
CA ARG A 144 5.74 -11.48 -5.86
C ARG A 144 4.90 -11.52 -4.61
N VAL A 145 3.64 -11.89 -4.76
CA VAL A 145 2.64 -11.80 -3.70
C VAL A 145 2.00 -13.15 -3.47
N ASP A 146 1.97 -13.56 -2.22
CA ASP A 146 1.26 -14.74 -1.73
C ASP A 146 0.08 -14.26 -0.88
N VAL A 147 -1.11 -14.69 -1.25
CA VAL A 147 -2.36 -14.36 -0.58
C VAL A 147 -3.00 -15.64 -0.06
N ALA A 148 -3.02 -15.81 1.25
CA ALA A 148 -3.77 -16.88 1.88
C ALA A 148 -5.12 -16.32 2.35
N LEU A 149 -6.21 -16.76 1.71
CA LEU A 149 -7.56 -16.35 2.07
C LEU A 149 -8.00 -17.08 3.35
N ASN A 150 -8.59 -16.36 4.28
CA ASN A 150 -9.22 -16.94 5.46
C ASN A 150 -10.72 -17.10 5.18
N ASP A 151 -11.06 -18.15 4.45
CA ASP A 151 -12.42 -18.48 4.03
C ASP A 151 -13.28 -19.10 5.15
N THR A 152 -12.68 -19.43 6.29
CA THR A 152 -13.38 -19.87 7.51
C THR A 152 -13.68 -18.72 8.47
N ALA A 153 -13.20 -17.51 8.18
CA ALA A 153 -13.52 -16.35 8.98
C ALA A 153 -15.02 -16.07 8.90
N LYS A 154 -15.70 -16.09 10.06
CA LYS A 154 -17.10 -15.65 10.13
C LYS A 154 -17.19 -14.23 9.57
N GLU A 155 -18.19 -13.99 8.72
CA GLU A 155 -18.50 -12.64 8.28
C GLU A 155 -18.65 -11.76 9.53
N ASP A 156 -17.79 -10.75 9.62
CA ASP A 156 -17.87 -9.79 10.70
C ASP A 156 -19.08 -8.91 10.40
N THR A 157 -20.20 -9.17 11.07
CA THR A 157 -21.42 -8.36 10.99
C THR A 157 -21.22 -6.96 11.58
N THR A 158 -20.07 -6.70 12.21
CA THR A 158 -19.64 -5.36 12.57
C THR A 158 -19.30 -4.65 11.26
N LYS A 159 -20.20 -3.77 10.80
CA LYS A 159 -19.98 -2.96 9.60
C LYS A 159 -18.61 -2.33 9.68
N SER A 160 -17.67 -2.85 8.87
CA SER A 160 -16.41 -2.20 8.64
C SER A 160 -16.75 -0.80 8.12
N GLN A 161 -16.43 0.25 8.88
CA GLN A 161 -16.65 1.65 8.47
C GLN A 161 -15.58 2.06 7.43
N ASN A 162 -15.36 1.22 6.42
CA ASN A 162 -14.40 1.51 5.38
C ASN A 162 -15.14 2.03 4.14
N PHE A 163 -15.42 3.33 4.16
CA PHE A 163 -16.18 4.02 3.12
C PHE A 163 -15.31 4.47 1.93
N TRP A 164 -14.11 3.94 1.79
CA TRP A 164 -13.21 4.37 0.74
C TRP A 164 -13.78 4.13 -0.65
N LYS A 165 -13.80 5.20 -1.45
CA LYS A 165 -14.09 5.20 -2.88
C LYS A 165 -12.81 5.48 -3.62
N ILE A 166 -12.37 4.53 -4.42
CA ILE A 166 -11.11 4.61 -5.14
C ILE A 166 -11.40 4.55 -6.63
N LYS A 167 -11.06 5.62 -7.34
CA LYS A 167 -11.09 5.65 -8.80
C LYS A 167 -9.68 5.52 -9.33
N VAL A 168 -9.46 4.61 -10.27
CA VAL A 168 -8.15 4.39 -10.90
C VAL A 168 -8.31 4.57 -12.39
N HIS A 169 -7.75 5.64 -12.95
CA HIS A 169 -7.83 5.88 -14.39
C HIS A 169 -6.94 4.92 -15.17
N ASN A 170 -5.70 4.74 -14.74
CA ASN A 170 -4.76 3.82 -15.38
C ASN A 170 -4.00 3.02 -14.32
N LEU A 171 -4.01 1.70 -14.48
CA LEU A 171 -3.19 0.77 -13.70
C LEU A 171 -2.33 -0.04 -14.67
N ARG A 172 -1.05 -0.15 -14.39
CA ARG A 172 -0.13 -1.01 -15.12
C ARG A 172 0.62 -1.90 -14.13
N ILE A 173 0.59 -3.20 -14.38
CA ILE A 173 1.31 -4.21 -13.60
C ILE A 173 2.30 -4.89 -14.54
N LEU A 174 3.57 -4.95 -14.13
CA LEU A 174 4.66 -5.50 -14.91
C LEU A 174 5.39 -6.58 -14.13
N GLN A 175 5.72 -7.69 -14.81
CA GLN A 175 6.64 -8.72 -14.30
C GLN A 175 6.28 -9.15 -12.88
N SER A 176 5.06 -9.59 -12.67
CA SER A 176 4.52 -9.85 -11.33
C SER A 176 3.94 -11.25 -11.22
N ASP A 177 4.16 -11.88 -10.07
CA ASP A 177 3.66 -13.20 -9.73
C ASP A 177 2.71 -13.08 -8.53
N VAL A 178 1.53 -13.65 -8.64
CA VAL A 178 0.53 -13.68 -7.58
C VAL A 178 0.14 -15.13 -7.33
N LEU A 179 0.25 -15.58 -6.09
CA LEU A 179 -0.20 -16.89 -5.66
C LEU A 179 -1.33 -16.72 -4.65
N VAL A 180 -2.47 -17.30 -4.93
CA VAL A 180 -3.64 -17.27 -4.04
C VAL A 180 -3.90 -18.67 -3.50
N HIS A 181 -3.94 -18.79 -2.19
CA HIS A 181 -4.28 -20.02 -1.48
C HIS A 181 -5.67 -19.90 -0.87
N MET A 182 -6.48 -20.94 -1.07
CA MET A 182 -7.76 -21.14 -0.37
C MET A 182 -7.60 -22.36 0.54
N PRO A 183 -7.29 -22.16 1.84
CA PRO A 183 -6.93 -23.25 2.74
C PRO A 183 -8.03 -24.28 2.93
N SER A 184 -9.31 -23.89 2.96
CA SER A 184 -10.45 -24.80 3.13
C SER A 184 -10.56 -25.85 2.02
N ASP A 185 -10.30 -25.43 0.78
CA ASP A 185 -10.40 -26.29 -0.40
C ASP A 185 -9.04 -26.85 -0.84
N SER A 186 -7.97 -26.49 -0.12
CA SER A 186 -6.58 -26.76 -0.52
C SER A 186 -6.27 -26.27 -1.95
N MET A 187 -7.04 -25.31 -2.44
CA MET A 187 -6.93 -24.78 -3.79
C MET A 187 -5.82 -23.73 -3.87
N ARG A 188 -5.07 -23.77 -4.96
CA ARG A 188 -4.03 -22.77 -5.26
C ARG A 188 -4.21 -22.24 -6.67
N VAL A 189 -4.19 -20.93 -6.81
CA VAL A 189 -4.23 -20.23 -8.10
C VAL A 189 -2.99 -19.39 -8.21
N GLY A 190 -2.13 -19.71 -9.16
CA GLY A 190 -0.92 -18.93 -9.48
C GLY A 190 -1.13 -18.17 -10.77
N VAL A 191 -0.81 -16.89 -10.75
CA VAL A 191 -0.88 -16.01 -11.91
C VAL A 191 0.46 -15.33 -12.10
N GLN A 192 1.12 -15.63 -13.20
CA GLN A 192 2.33 -14.94 -13.64
C GLN A 192 1.92 -13.92 -14.70
N LEU A 193 2.34 -12.68 -14.52
CA LEU A 193 1.95 -11.55 -15.35
C LEU A 193 3.20 -10.91 -15.96
N ASP A 194 3.29 -10.87 -17.29
CA ASP A 194 4.32 -10.07 -17.96
C ASP A 194 3.89 -8.60 -18.00
N GLU A 195 2.69 -8.34 -18.49
CA GLU A 195 2.10 -7.01 -18.49
C GLU A 195 0.57 -7.09 -18.36
N VAL A 196 0.03 -6.33 -17.45
CA VAL A 196 -1.40 -6.07 -17.33
C VAL A 196 -1.64 -4.56 -17.33
N THR A 197 -2.61 -4.13 -18.12
CA THR A 197 -3.10 -2.75 -18.11
C THR A 197 -4.59 -2.75 -17.83
N ALA A 198 -5.02 -1.96 -16.85
CA ALA A 198 -6.43 -1.74 -16.55
C ALA A 198 -6.76 -0.25 -16.59
N ARG A 199 -7.93 0.11 -17.11
CA ARG A 199 -8.40 1.49 -17.22
C ARG A 199 -9.82 1.63 -16.71
N GLY A 200 -10.12 2.79 -16.15
CA GLY A 200 -11.47 3.11 -15.67
C GLY A 200 -11.91 2.23 -14.50
N GLY A 201 -11.02 2.00 -13.54
CA GLY A 201 -11.34 1.31 -12.29
C GLY A 201 -12.19 2.18 -11.37
N ASP A 202 -13.27 1.62 -10.85
CA ASP A 202 -14.15 2.21 -9.84
C ASP A 202 -14.37 1.18 -8.72
N PHE A 203 -13.79 1.47 -7.55
CA PHE A 203 -13.78 0.57 -6.39
C PHE A 203 -14.48 1.26 -5.23
N ASP A 204 -15.68 0.82 -4.92
CA ASP A 204 -16.48 1.25 -3.77
C ASP A 204 -16.41 0.17 -2.69
N LEU A 205 -15.56 0.39 -1.68
CA LEU A 205 -15.32 -0.60 -0.63
C LEU A 205 -16.50 -0.72 0.34
N ASP A 206 -17.31 0.33 0.46
CA ASP A 206 -18.53 0.32 1.27
C ASP A 206 -19.59 -0.62 0.67
N LYS A 207 -19.73 -0.58 -0.65
CA LYS A 207 -20.72 -1.37 -1.39
C LYS A 207 -20.16 -2.68 -1.94
N ALA A 208 -18.90 -3.00 -1.65
CA ALA A 208 -18.17 -4.13 -2.24
C ALA A 208 -18.32 -4.18 -3.78
N ARG A 209 -18.36 -2.99 -4.43
CA ARG A 209 -18.50 -2.88 -5.88
C ARG A 209 -17.14 -2.62 -6.50
N TYR A 210 -16.76 -3.50 -7.40
CA TYR A 210 -15.49 -3.43 -8.13
C TYR A 210 -15.77 -3.47 -9.62
N ALA A 211 -15.44 -2.40 -10.33
CA ALA A 211 -15.64 -2.30 -11.77
C ALA A 211 -14.35 -1.87 -12.46
N VAL A 212 -14.08 -2.47 -13.61
CA VAL A 212 -12.98 -2.08 -14.49
C VAL A 212 -13.56 -2.00 -15.92
N GLN A 213 -13.37 -0.86 -16.60
CA GLN A 213 -13.94 -0.65 -17.92
C GLN A 213 -13.13 -1.34 -19.02
N HIS A 214 -11.82 -1.38 -18.87
CA HIS A 214 -10.93 -1.97 -19.86
C HIS A 214 -9.81 -2.73 -19.15
N PHE A 215 -9.58 -3.97 -19.61
CA PHE A 215 -8.55 -4.86 -19.08
C PHE A 215 -7.82 -5.51 -20.26
N ASP A 216 -6.50 -5.39 -20.28
CA ASP A 216 -5.62 -5.98 -21.29
C ASP A 216 -4.51 -6.77 -20.58
N TRP A 217 -4.35 -8.03 -20.92
CA TRP A 217 -3.32 -8.92 -20.38
C TRP A 217 -2.45 -9.41 -21.53
N ARG A 218 -1.15 -9.13 -21.47
CA ARG A 218 -0.15 -9.53 -22.44
C ARG A 218 0.92 -10.37 -21.80
N GLY A 219 1.02 -11.59 -22.23
CA GLY A 219 2.01 -12.55 -21.74
C GLY A 219 1.78 -12.96 -20.29
N GLY A 220 2.28 -14.15 -19.97
CA GLY A 220 2.16 -14.71 -18.63
C GLY A 220 1.52 -16.09 -18.63
N GLN A 221 1.27 -16.58 -17.42
CA GLN A 221 0.77 -17.93 -17.22
C GLN A 221 -0.23 -17.96 -16.07
N LEU A 222 -1.31 -18.70 -16.24
CA LEU A 222 -2.27 -19.05 -15.20
C LEU A 222 -2.08 -20.50 -14.82
N SER A 223 -1.88 -20.79 -13.54
CA SER A 223 -1.83 -22.12 -12.98
C SER A 223 -2.95 -22.31 -11.97
N TYR A 224 -3.60 -23.47 -12.03
CA TYR A 224 -4.66 -23.84 -11.11
C TYR A 224 -4.37 -25.24 -10.57
N LEU A 225 -4.28 -25.37 -9.27
CA LEU A 225 -4.09 -26.64 -8.59
C LEU A 225 -5.21 -26.86 -7.56
N ARG A 226 -5.96 -27.92 -7.74
CA ARG A 226 -6.90 -28.44 -6.76
C ARG A 226 -6.52 -29.89 -6.44
N PRO A 227 -6.28 -30.25 -5.16
CA PRO A 227 -6.01 -31.64 -4.82
C PRO A 227 -7.20 -32.51 -5.24
N TYR A 228 -6.92 -33.62 -5.89
CA TYR A 228 -7.92 -34.62 -6.15
C TYR A 228 -8.31 -35.27 -4.82
N ALA A 229 -9.53 -35.06 -4.36
CA ALA A 229 -10.11 -35.88 -3.30
C ALA A 229 -10.58 -37.19 -3.92
N PRO A 230 -9.93 -38.35 -3.65
CA PRO A 230 -10.47 -39.62 -4.09
C PRO A 230 -11.85 -39.78 -3.47
N SER A 231 -12.86 -39.99 -4.30
CA SER A 231 -14.19 -40.34 -3.82
C SER A 231 -14.08 -41.63 -3.04
N VAL A 232 -14.19 -41.53 -1.72
CA VAL A 232 -14.37 -42.70 -0.87
C VAL A 232 -15.73 -43.28 -1.24
N LYS A 233 -15.70 -44.44 -1.91
CA LYS A 233 -16.89 -45.25 -2.15
C LYS A 233 -17.23 -46.01 -0.88
#